data_f548a8bcc3e3c092c012e597346c7c51
#
_entry.id   f548a8bcc3e3c092c012e597346c7c51
#
_cell.length_a   1.000
_cell.length_b   1.000
_cell.length_c   1.000
_cell.angle_alpha   90.00
_cell.angle_beta   90.00
_cell.angle_gamma   90.00
#
_symmetry.space_group_name_H-M   'P 1'
#
loop_
_entity.id
_entity.type
_entity.pdbx_description
1 polymer ?
#
loop_
_entity_poly.entity_id
_entity_poly.type
_entity_poly.pdbx_seq_one_letter_code
_entity_poly.pdbx_strand_id
1 'polypeptide(L)'
;MRKLIFVTFVIGVFALAPKATRAQLVFAEHTIATDLSGGYQVVATDLNADGRTDLIALASRLSELIWFENPNWQRNVIAADRAGMINLAAHDLTGDGIPEIALAEGFSTRPDRSAGIISILRHMGDPKAPWSIQEIDRVPTSHRLRWINLDSDVWLVNAPLAGATSQPPEYRGNTPLYAYDPDDWSRSLIANDGGVVHGIQPVEWGEPTSKQSLLSASFLGVHLHQYDNGSWSRSLIHAGNPSDWPVSGSSEVDLGNVGGQHFVATIEPWHGHEVVVYTQGDGTWVRTVIDDTLEDGHTLVVGDLNGNGNDEIIAGARRGAQVMLYQLAENRWTKQVIDNGDMAAAGCTLADLNLDGLLDIACIGSGTANLKWYENQSTISRSRPSGSS
;
A
#
# COMPACT_ATOMS: atom_id res chain seq x y z
N MET A 1 77.10 17.82 33.49
CA MET A 1 76.45 17.57 32.22
C MET A 1 74.97 17.28 32.52
N ARG A 2 74.07 18.28 32.34
CA ARG A 2 72.64 18.11 32.49
C ARG A 2 72.03 17.79 31.10
N LYS A 3 71.37 16.62 30.94
CA LYS A 3 70.64 16.24 29.73
C LYS A 3 69.28 16.89 29.75
N LEU A 4 68.98 17.72 28.73
CA LEU A 4 67.70 18.31 28.47
C LEU A 4 66.86 17.25 27.70
N ILE A 5 65.75 16.87 28.25
CA ILE A 5 64.75 16.00 27.57
C ILE A 5 63.74 16.92 26.94
N PHE A 6 63.65 16.91 25.58
CA PHE A 6 62.58 17.55 24.82
C PHE A 6 61.39 16.58 24.75
N VAL A 7 60.23 16.97 25.30
CA VAL A 7 58.98 16.27 25.14
C VAL A 7 58.22 16.97 24.01
N THR A 8 58.07 16.28 22.87
CA THR A 8 57.27 16.77 21.74
C THR A 8 55.80 16.39 21.96
N PHE A 9 54.95 17.39 22.19
CA PHE A 9 53.52 17.20 22.23
C PHE A 9 53.00 17.16 20.78
N VAL A 10 52.47 16.01 20.34
CA VAL A 10 51.69 15.89 19.09
C VAL A 10 50.22 16.22 19.41
N ILE A 11 49.76 17.39 19.00
CA ILE A 11 48.35 17.76 19.06
C ILE A 11 47.66 17.10 17.86
N GLY A 12 46.95 16.01 18.10
CA GLY A 12 46.06 15.40 17.12
C GLY A 12 44.82 16.30 16.90
N VAL A 13 44.75 16.95 15.75
CA VAL A 13 43.54 17.63 15.31
C VAL A 13 42.55 16.55 14.82
N PHE A 14 41.58 16.18 15.63
CA PHE A 14 40.43 15.41 15.20
C PHE A 14 39.57 16.33 14.34
N ALA A 15 39.63 16.17 13.02
CA ALA A 15 38.66 16.75 12.13
C ALA A 15 37.31 16.03 12.36
N LEU A 16 36.37 16.69 13.00
CA LEU A 16 34.97 16.27 13.02
C LEU A 16 34.45 16.33 11.57
N ALA A 17 34.28 15.18 10.95
CA ALA A 17 33.56 15.10 9.68
C ALA A 17 32.14 15.71 9.89
N PRO A 18 31.68 16.59 8.99
CA PRO A 18 30.34 17.11 9.09
C PRO A 18 29.36 15.93 9.08
N LYS A 19 28.51 15.81 10.08
CA LYS A 19 27.36 14.90 10.04
C LYS A 19 26.54 15.31 8.83
N ALA A 20 26.41 14.41 7.86
CA ALA A 20 25.48 14.59 6.76
C ALA A 20 24.06 14.64 7.37
N THR A 21 23.54 15.84 7.58
CA THR A 21 22.12 16.03 7.85
C THR A 21 21.38 15.61 6.57
N ARG A 22 20.71 14.45 6.63
CA ARG A 22 19.82 14.03 5.53
C ARG A 22 18.77 15.11 5.36
N ALA A 23 18.59 15.60 4.14
CA ALA A 23 17.57 16.60 3.85
C ALA A 23 16.19 15.98 4.15
N GLN A 24 15.37 16.72 4.88
CA GLN A 24 13.97 16.38 5.09
C GLN A 24 13.28 16.43 3.73
N LEU A 25 12.44 15.42 3.40
CA LEU A 25 11.62 15.43 2.21
C LEU A 25 10.63 16.62 2.27
N VAL A 26 10.48 17.32 1.16
CA VAL A 26 9.63 18.50 1.06
C VAL A 26 8.47 18.20 0.14
N PHE A 27 7.25 18.46 0.62
CA PHE A 27 6.03 18.24 -0.15
C PHE A 27 5.22 19.51 -0.26
N ALA A 28 4.64 19.74 -1.47
CA ALA A 28 3.62 20.77 -1.69
C ALA A 28 2.24 20.08 -1.77
N GLU A 29 1.30 20.60 -1.00
CA GLU A 29 -0.07 20.05 -0.96
C GLU A 29 -0.93 20.64 -2.07
N HIS A 30 -1.67 19.77 -2.78
CA HIS A 30 -2.65 20.13 -3.80
C HIS A 30 -3.96 19.39 -3.53
N THR A 31 -5.08 20.13 -3.44
CA THR A 31 -6.41 19.53 -3.33
C THR A 31 -6.99 19.31 -4.73
N ILE A 32 -7.36 18.06 -5.03
CA ILE A 32 -7.97 17.67 -6.31
C ILE A 32 -9.50 17.72 -6.22
N ALA A 33 -10.08 17.20 -5.12
CA ALA A 33 -11.52 17.16 -4.91
C ALA A 33 -11.88 17.25 -3.42
N THR A 34 -13.12 17.71 -3.11
CA THR A 34 -13.62 17.87 -1.74
C THR A 34 -15.03 17.30 -1.52
N ASP A 35 -15.55 16.56 -2.49
CA ASP A 35 -16.92 16.05 -2.52
C ASP A 35 -17.00 14.50 -2.55
N LEU A 36 -15.93 13.82 -2.14
CA LEU A 36 -15.81 12.36 -2.18
C LEU A 36 -16.29 11.73 -0.87
N SER A 37 -17.56 11.86 -0.57
CA SER A 37 -18.16 11.35 0.69
C SER A 37 -17.88 9.85 0.89
N GLY A 38 -17.22 9.50 2.01
CA GLY A 38 -16.81 8.15 2.30
C GLY A 38 -15.62 7.68 1.43
N GLY A 39 -14.71 8.59 1.06
CA GLY A 39 -13.48 8.26 0.35
C GLY A 39 -12.79 7.07 0.99
N TYR A 40 -12.39 6.09 0.18
CA TYR A 40 -11.90 4.82 0.71
C TYR A 40 -10.62 4.33 0.06
N GLN A 41 -10.52 4.41 -1.27
CA GLN A 41 -9.32 4.01 -2.00
C GLN A 41 -9.02 5.00 -3.12
N VAL A 42 -7.73 5.26 -3.35
CA VAL A 42 -7.20 5.92 -4.54
C VAL A 42 -6.24 4.97 -5.24
N VAL A 43 -6.32 4.89 -6.57
CA VAL A 43 -5.41 4.09 -7.41
C VAL A 43 -4.84 4.99 -8.49
N ALA A 44 -3.54 4.92 -8.68
CA ALA A 44 -2.79 5.67 -9.69
C ALA A 44 -2.51 4.77 -10.90
N THR A 45 -2.96 5.18 -12.07
CA THR A 45 -2.75 4.47 -13.35
C THR A 45 -3.07 5.39 -14.52
N ASP A 46 -2.46 5.15 -15.69
CA ASP A 46 -2.82 5.85 -16.94
C ASP A 46 -4.10 5.22 -17.50
N LEU A 47 -5.21 5.97 -17.48
CA LEU A 47 -6.53 5.48 -17.93
C LEU A 47 -6.90 5.87 -19.36
N ASN A 48 -6.08 6.66 -20.02
CA ASN A 48 -6.36 7.15 -21.37
C ASN A 48 -5.19 6.92 -22.35
N ALA A 49 -4.14 6.22 -21.89
CA ALA A 49 -2.92 5.92 -22.65
C ALA A 49 -2.20 7.17 -23.18
N ASP A 50 -2.22 8.28 -22.42
CA ASP A 50 -1.54 9.52 -22.77
C ASP A 50 -0.11 9.63 -22.16
N GLY A 51 0.31 8.63 -21.39
CA GLY A 51 1.59 8.54 -20.72
C GLY A 51 1.67 9.31 -19.40
N ARG A 52 0.54 9.80 -18.88
CA ARG A 52 0.42 10.43 -17.57
C ARG A 52 -0.38 9.57 -16.62
N THR A 53 0.04 9.55 -15.40
CA THR A 53 -0.68 8.80 -14.37
C THR A 53 -1.90 9.59 -13.89
N ASP A 54 -3.09 9.00 -14.06
CA ASP A 54 -4.37 9.49 -13.55
C ASP A 54 -4.66 8.93 -12.16
N LEU A 55 -5.73 9.42 -11.50
CA LEU A 55 -6.17 8.94 -10.19
C LEU A 55 -7.62 8.44 -10.26
N ILE A 56 -7.83 7.15 -9.96
CA ILE A 56 -9.16 6.60 -9.73
C ILE A 56 -9.50 6.81 -8.24
N ALA A 57 -10.64 7.44 -7.97
CA ALA A 57 -11.14 7.65 -6.62
C ALA A 57 -12.37 6.79 -6.36
N LEU A 58 -12.28 5.90 -5.39
CA LEU A 58 -13.39 5.10 -4.89
C LEU A 58 -13.88 5.68 -3.56
N ALA A 59 -15.15 6.07 -3.53
CA ALA A 59 -15.81 6.58 -2.33
C ALA A 59 -17.05 5.72 -2.02
N SER A 60 -17.08 5.08 -0.86
CA SER A 60 -18.05 4.04 -0.51
C SER A 60 -19.49 4.53 -0.34
N ARG A 61 -19.68 5.85 -0.22
CA ARG A 61 -21.01 6.49 -0.13
C ARG A 61 -21.47 7.15 -1.43
N LEU A 62 -20.62 7.15 -2.47
CA LEU A 62 -21.02 7.59 -3.79
C LEU A 62 -21.54 6.40 -4.61
N SER A 63 -22.38 6.70 -5.60
CA SER A 63 -22.86 5.72 -6.56
C SER A 63 -22.08 5.71 -7.86
N GLU A 64 -21.01 6.50 -7.94
CA GLU A 64 -20.15 6.62 -9.11
C GLU A 64 -18.72 6.20 -8.76
N LEU A 65 -18.09 5.39 -9.62
CA LEU A 65 -16.65 5.22 -9.66
C LEU A 65 -16.08 6.32 -10.55
N ILE A 66 -15.16 7.10 -10.00
CA ILE A 66 -14.68 8.35 -10.58
C ILE A 66 -13.19 8.23 -10.86
N TRP A 67 -12.73 8.90 -11.93
CA TRP A 67 -11.32 9.16 -12.13
C TRP A 67 -11.06 10.62 -12.46
N PHE A 68 -9.85 11.08 -12.12
CA PHE A 68 -9.37 12.43 -12.33
C PHE A 68 -8.21 12.38 -13.32
N GLU A 69 -8.41 13.02 -14.47
CA GLU A 69 -7.45 13.03 -15.59
C GLU A 69 -6.33 14.03 -15.35
N ASN A 70 -5.11 13.57 -15.35
CA ASN A 70 -3.91 14.38 -15.25
C ASN A 70 -3.63 15.10 -16.60
N PRO A 71 -3.13 16.38 -16.64
CA PRO A 71 -2.66 17.17 -15.50
C PRO A 71 -3.70 18.12 -14.90
N ASN A 72 -4.88 18.20 -15.48
CA ASN A 72 -5.88 19.20 -15.09
C ASN A 72 -6.88 18.68 -14.06
N TRP A 73 -6.78 17.41 -13.68
CA TRP A 73 -7.63 16.72 -12.73
C TRP A 73 -9.11 16.82 -13.09
N GLN A 74 -9.40 16.76 -14.40
CA GLN A 74 -10.79 16.73 -14.86
C GLN A 74 -11.47 15.47 -14.37
N ARG A 75 -12.63 15.65 -13.70
CA ARG A 75 -13.45 14.54 -13.20
C ARG A 75 -14.17 13.86 -14.35
N ASN A 76 -14.07 12.54 -14.42
CA ASN A 76 -14.76 11.65 -15.34
C ASN A 76 -15.39 10.50 -14.56
N VAL A 77 -16.45 9.86 -15.11
CA VAL A 77 -17.16 8.75 -14.49
C VAL A 77 -16.90 7.46 -15.27
N ILE A 78 -16.35 6.46 -14.58
CA ILE A 78 -16.10 5.12 -15.13
C ILE A 78 -17.40 4.30 -15.12
N ALA A 79 -18.10 4.30 -13.98
CA ALA A 79 -19.34 3.57 -13.79
C ALA A 79 -20.27 4.32 -12.85
N ALA A 80 -21.58 4.26 -13.13
CA ALA A 80 -22.64 4.86 -12.32
C ALA A 80 -23.58 3.77 -11.75
N ASP A 81 -24.46 4.16 -10.83
CA ASP A 81 -25.45 3.29 -10.18
C ASP A 81 -24.79 2.11 -9.41
N ARG A 82 -23.62 2.35 -8.83
CA ARG A 82 -22.90 1.38 -7.98
C ARG A 82 -23.25 1.61 -6.51
N ALA A 83 -23.25 0.56 -5.71
CA ALA A 83 -23.58 0.65 -4.29
C ALA A 83 -22.57 -0.12 -3.43
N GLY A 84 -22.08 0.51 -2.36
CA GLY A 84 -21.19 -0.14 -1.41
C GLY A 84 -19.88 -0.58 -2.06
N MET A 85 -19.33 0.23 -2.95
CA MET A 85 -17.99 0.02 -3.49
C MET A 85 -16.95 0.08 -2.36
N ILE A 86 -15.98 -0.83 -2.38
CA ILE A 86 -15.03 -0.92 -1.29
C ILE A 86 -13.58 -1.01 -1.77
N ASN A 87 -13.29 -1.67 -2.87
CA ASN A 87 -11.92 -1.79 -3.37
C ASN A 87 -11.91 -2.03 -4.89
N LEU A 88 -10.82 -1.64 -5.52
CA LEU A 88 -10.59 -1.91 -6.93
C LEU A 88 -9.11 -2.26 -7.17
N ALA A 89 -8.86 -2.90 -8.30
CA ALA A 89 -7.52 -3.13 -8.84
C ALA A 89 -7.55 -2.90 -10.35
N ALA A 90 -6.57 -2.14 -10.86
CA ALA A 90 -6.45 -1.83 -12.30
C ALA A 90 -5.25 -2.58 -12.89
N HIS A 91 -5.42 -3.18 -14.08
CA HIS A 91 -4.37 -3.84 -14.83
C HIS A 91 -4.77 -3.95 -16.30
N ASP A 92 -3.85 -3.67 -17.21
CA ASP A 92 -4.06 -3.82 -18.64
C ASP A 92 -3.95 -5.32 -19.02
N LEU A 93 -5.12 -5.98 -19.09
CA LEU A 93 -5.22 -7.41 -19.44
C LEU A 93 -5.18 -7.62 -20.95
N THR A 94 -5.55 -6.61 -21.74
CA THR A 94 -5.68 -6.73 -23.19
C THR A 94 -4.42 -6.29 -23.93
N GLY A 95 -3.54 -5.55 -23.26
CA GLY A 95 -2.30 -5.00 -23.83
C GLY A 95 -2.54 -3.78 -24.73
N ASP A 96 -3.69 -3.10 -24.57
CA ASP A 96 -4.04 -1.92 -25.36
C ASP A 96 -3.60 -0.59 -24.71
N GLY A 97 -3.02 -0.64 -23.52
CA GLY A 97 -2.51 0.48 -22.76
C GLY A 97 -3.53 1.11 -21.81
N ILE A 98 -4.79 0.66 -21.79
CA ILE A 98 -5.84 1.13 -20.90
C ILE A 98 -6.26 -0.02 -19.96
N PRO A 99 -6.05 0.09 -18.65
CA PRO A 99 -6.29 -1.02 -17.75
C PRO A 99 -7.77 -1.35 -17.58
N GLU A 100 -8.08 -2.65 -17.51
CA GLU A 100 -9.31 -3.15 -16.94
C GLU A 100 -9.34 -2.93 -15.44
N ILE A 101 -10.54 -2.75 -14.88
CA ILE A 101 -10.75 -2.52 -13.46
C ILE A 101 -11.53 -3.67 -12.86
N ALA A 102 -10.92 -4.39 -11.92
CA ALA A 102 -11.66 -5.27 -11.03
C ALA A 102 -12.26 -4.44 -9.89
N LEU A 103 -13.56 -4.55 -9.64
CA LEU A 103 -14.28 -3.78 -8.62
C LEU A 103 -14.98 -4.70 -7.64
N ALA A 104 -14.78 -4.51 -6.33
CA ALA A 104 -15.56 -5.12 -5.25
C ALA A 104 -16.62 -4.14 -4.75
N GLU A 105 -17.88 -4.57 -4.77
CA GLU A 105 -19.02 -3.75 -4.40
C GLU A 105 -20.12 -4.55 -3.65
N GLY A 106 -21.18 -3.85 -3.19
CA GLY A 106 -22.20 -4.46 -2.33
C GLY A 106 -21.61 -4.90 -0.99
N PHE A 107 -20.60 -4.20 -0.51
CA PHE A 107 -19.84 -4.55 0.70
C PHE A 107 -20.65 -4.28 1.97
N SER A 108 -20.52 -5.17 2.93
CA SER A 108 -20.85 -4.97 4.33
C SER A 108 -19.81 -5.70 5.21
N THR A 109 -19.49 -5.14 6.38
CA THR A 109 -18.68 -5.83 7.39
C THR A 109 -19.39 -7.06 7.99
N ARG A 110 -20.70 -7.19 7.74
CA ARG A 110 -21.50 -8.34 8.14
C ARG A 110 -21.71 -9.26 6.93
N PRO A 111 -21.22 -10.50 6.94
CA PRO A 111 -21.37 -11.43 5.81
C PRO A 111 -22.81 -11.67 5.38
N ASP A 112 -23.75 -11.73 6.33
CA ASP A 112 -25.19 -11.93 6.09
C ASP A 112 -25.89 -10.72 5.42
N ARG A 113 -25.18 -9.60 5.26
CA ARG A 113 -25.67 -8.36 4.63
C ARG A 113 -24.82 -7.93 3.44
N SER A 114 -23.75 -8.63 3.14
CA SER A 114 -22.84 -8.32 2.05
C SER A 114 -23.27 -9.06 0.78
N ALA A 115 -23.53 -8.32 -0.31
CA ALA A 115 -23.70 -8.92 -1.61
C ALA A 115 -22.37 -9.45 -2.17
N GLY A 116 -21.25 -8.79 -1.85
CA GLY A 116 -19.90 -9.21 -2.16
C GLY A 116 -19.64 -9.40 -3.64
N ILE A 117 -20.18 -8.51 -4.48
CA ILE A 117 -20.09 -8.59 -5.93
C ILE A 117 -18.67 -8.25 -6.36
N ILE A 118 -18.12 -9.04 -7.28
CA ILE A 118 -16.86 -8.78 -7.97
C ILE A 118 -17.16 -8.63 -9.45
N SER A 119 -16.79 -7.50 -10.02
CA SER A 119 -17.02 -7.16 -11.42
C SER A 119 -15.74 -6.75 -12.12
N ILE A 120 -15.67 -7.03 -13.43
CA ILE A 120 -14.63 -6.50 -14.31
C ILE A 120 -15.26 -5.42 -15.19
N LEU A 121 -14.65 -4.24 -15.16
CA LEU A 121 -15.03 -3.09 -15.96
C LEU A 121 -14.02 -2.95 -17.10
N ARG A 122 -14.55 -2.75 -18.33
CA ARG A 122 -13.74 -2.56 -19.55
C ARG A 122 -14.22 -1.34 -20.31
N HIS A 123 -13.29 -0.51 -20.77
CA HIS A 123 -13.60 0.56 -21.71
C HIS A 123 -14.01 -0.04 -23.08
N MET A 124 -14.73 0.73 -23.88
CA MET A 124 -15.24 0.29 -25.19
C MET A 124 -14.60 1.09 -26.33
N GLY A 125 -13.31 1.44 -26.16
CA GLY A 125 -12.51 2.23 -27.10
C GLY A 125 -12.32 3.68 -26.69
N ASP A 126 -13.27 4.30 -26.00
CA ASP A 126 -13.15 5.64 -25.41
C ASP A 126 -13.27 5.52 -23.88
N PRO A 127 -12.21 5.79 -23.11
CA PRO A 127 -12.24 5.70 -21.65
C PRO A 127 -13.19 6.71 -20.99
N LYS A 128 -13.60 7.76 -21.69
CA LYS A 128 -14.59 8.75 -21.21
C LYS A 128 -16.05 8.35 -21.48
N ALA A 129 -16.25 7.35 -22.34
CA ALA A 129 -17.55 6.76 -22.57
C ALA A 129 -17.92 5.72 -21.46
N PRO A 130 -19.20 5.34 -21.32
CA PRO A 130 -19.58 4.31 -20.36
C PRO A 130 -18.84 2.99 -20.57
N TRP A 131 -18.28 2.43 -19.52
CA TRP A 131 -17.57 1.16 -19.52
C TRP A 131 -18.54 -0.02 -19.47
N SER A 132 -18.18 -1.13 -20.10
CA SER A 132 -18.91 -2.40 -19.93
C SER A 132 -18.59 -2.99 -18.54
N ILE A 133 -19.58 -3.67 -17.94
CA ILE A 133 -19.46 -4.24 -16.60
C ILE A 133 -19.87 -5.71 -16.67
N GLN A 134 -18.95 -6.60 -16.26
CA GLN A 134 -19.18 -8.03 -16.18
C GLN A 134 -19.04 -8.48 -14.73
N GLU A 135 -20.11 -8.94 -14.11
CA GLU A 135 -20.05 -9.64 -12.82
C GLU A 135 -19.36 -11.00 -13.04
N ILE A 136 -18.35 -11.31 -12.23
CA ILE A 136 -17.57 -12.56 -12.33
C ILE A 136 -17.82 -13.51 -11.16
N ASP A 137 -18.11 -12.97 -9.96
CA ASP A 137 -18.37 -13.79 -8.77
C ASP A 137 -19.10 -12.99 -7.68
N ARG A 138 -19.59 -13.71 -6.68
CA ARG A 138 -20.14 -13.17 -5.43
C ARG A 138 -19.52 -13.86 -4.22
N VAL A 139 -18.69 -13.12 -3.48
CA VAL A 139 -18.06 -13.58 -2.25
C VAL A 139 -18.44 -12.61 -1.12
N PRO A 140 -19.21 -13.03 -0.13
CA PRO A 140 -19.58 -12.16 0.99
C PRO A 140 -18.36 -11.48 1.60
N THR A 141 -18.49 -10.21 1.93
CA THR A 141 -17.41 -9.36 2.48
C THR A 141 -16.19 -9.19 1.56
N SER A 142 -16.28 -9.43 0.25
CA SER A 142 -15.20 -9.12 -0.70
C SER A 142 -14.66 -7.71 -0.42
N HIS A 143 -13.35 -7.59 -0.13
CA HIS A 143 -12.82 -6.38 0.50
C HIS A 143 -11.53 -5.87 -0.12
N ARG A 144 -10.56 -6.72 -0.45
CA ARG A 144 -9.32 -6.33 -1.13
C ARG A 144 -9.17 -7.10 -2.43
N LEU A 145 -8.90 -6.37 -3.50
CA LEU A 145 -8.56 -6.89 -4.82
C LEU A 145 -7.15 -6.48 -5.19
N ARG A 146 -6.36 -7.39 -5.76
CA ARG A 146 -5.04 -7.11 -6.31
C ARG A 146 -4.77 -8.01 -7.52
N TRP A 147 -4.14 -7.46 -8.53
CA TRP A 147 -3.58 -8.27 -9.59
C TRP A 147 -2.20 -8.79 -9.16
N ILE A 148 -1.89 -10.06 -9.46
CA ILE A 148 -0.64 -10.71 -9.13
C ILE A 148 -0.07 -11.42 -10.36
N ASN A 149 1.23 -11.24 -10.60
CA ASN A 149 1.93 -11.95 -11.66
C ASN A 149 2.34 -13.35 -11.16
N LEU A 150 1.87 -14.38 -11.85
CA LEU A 150 2.20 -15.78 -11.59
C LEU A 150 2.83 -16.38 -12.85
N ASP A 151 4.15 -16.36 -12.94
CA ASP A 151 4.94 -16.77 -14.12
C ASP A 151 4.59 -15.96 -15.38
N SER A 152 3.86 -16.53 -16.36
CA SER A 152 3.44 -15.86 -17.59
C SER A 152 2.07 -15.19 -17.48
N ASP A 153 1.33 -15.46 -16.40
CA ASP A 153 -0.08 -15.11 -16.29
C ASP A 153 -0.30 -14.09 -15.16
N VAL A 154 -1.30 -13.23 -15.34
CA VAL A 154 -1.73 -12.26 -14.32
C VAL A 154 -3.07 -12.70 -13.77
N TRP A 155 -3.15 -12.93 -12.48
CA TRP A 155 -4.34 -13.42 -11.80
C TRP A 155 -4.93 -12.36 -10.88
N LEU A 156 -6.26 -12.37 -10.70
CA LEU A 156 -6.92 -11.50 -9.73
C LEU A 156 -6.99 -12.19 -8.36
N VAL A 157 -6.46 -11.54 -7.33
CA VAL A 157 -6.61 -11.97 -5.94
C VAL A 157 -7.75 -11.22 -5.28
N ASN A 158 -8.62 -11.97 -4.56
CA ASN A 158 -9.66 -11.44 -3.69
C ASN A 158 -9.43 -11.93 -2.26
N ALA A 159 -9.32 -11.00 -1.34
CA ALA A 159 -9.36 -11.25 0.09
C ALA A 159 -10.66 -10.65 0.67
N PRO A 160 -11.65 -11.49 1.02
CA PRO A 160 -12.78 -11.04 1.82
C PRO A 160 -12.32 -10.50 3.18
N LEU A 161 -13.05 -9.54 3.74
CA LEU A 161 -12.75 -9.03 5.08
C LEU A 161 -12.85 -10.13 6.14
N ALA A 162 -13.86 -11.00 6.00
CA ALA A 162 -14.12 -12.08 6.94
C ALA A 162 -14.81 -13.27 6.23
N GLY A 163 -14.71 -14.44 6.81
CA GLY A 163 -15.39 -15.63 6.29
C GLY A 163 -16.91 -15.52 6.30
N ALA A 164 -17.59 -16.21 5.40
CA ALA A 164 -19.04 -16.12 5.19
C ALA A 164 -19.89 -16.40 6.43
N THR A 165 -19.35 -17.13 7.42
CA THR A 165 -20.02 -17.44 8.70
C THR A 165 -19.52 -16.62 9.87
N SER A 166 -18.49 -15.81 9.67
CA SER A 166 -17.89 -14.97 10.71
C SER A 166 -18.77 -13.75 10.98
N GLN A 167 -18.94 -13.37 12.25
CA GLN A 167 -19.76 -12.24 12.65
C GLN A 167 -18.99 -11.26 13.54
N PRO A 168 -19.23 -9.95 13.38
CA PRO A 168 -18.67 -8.96 14.29
C PRO A 168 -19.24 -9.11 15.72
N PRO A 169 -18.48 -8.68 16.77
CA PRO A 169 -17.15 -8.08 16.70
C PRO A 169 -16.02 -9.11 16.63
N GLU A 170 -16.29 -10.36 16.90
CA GLU A 170 -15.30 -11.40 17.08
C GLU A 170 -14.71 -11.92 15.76
N TYR A 171 -15.46 -11.95 14.67
CA TYR A 171 -15.06 -12.51 13.39
C TYR A 171 -14.34 -13.85 13.47
N ARG A 172 -14.84 -14.77 14.34
CA ARG A 172 -14.23 -16.10 14.49
C ARG A 172 -14.50 -16.95 13.26
N GLY A 173 -13.51 -17.74 12.88
CA GLY A 173 -13.57 -18.65 11.73
C GLY A 173 -12.50 -18.34 10.71
N ASN A 174 -12.56 -19.10 9.62
CA ASN A 174 -11.61 -18.98 8.52
C ASN A 174 -12.10 -17.95 7.50
N THR A 175 -11.16 -17.16 6.97
CA THR A 175 -11.39 -16.22 5.89
C THR A 175 -10.61 -16.71 4.68
N PRO A 176 -11.29 -17.17 3.61
CA PRO A 176 -10.62 -17.70 2.43
C PRO A 176 -10.06 -16.57 1.55
N LEU A 177 -8.84 -16.73 1.07
CA LEU A 177 -8.25 -15.92 0.02
C LEU A 177 -8.37 -16.68 -1.30
N TYR A 178 -8.81 -15.98 -2.35
CA TYR A 178 -9.04 -16.58 -3.66
C TYR A 178 -8.17 -15.94 -4.74
N ALA A 179 -7.78 -16.75 -5.74
CA ALA A 179 -7.22 -16.30 -7.00
C ALA A 179 -8.16 -16.68 -8.14
N TYR A 180 -8.34 -15.76 -9.11
CA TYR A 180 -9.18 -15.96 -10.30
C TYR A 180 -8.30 -15.98 -11.54
N ASP A 181 -8.52 -16.97 -12.38
CA ASP A 181 -7.93 -17.07 -13.71
C ASP A 181 -8.67 -16.09 -14.65
N PRO A 182 -8.00 -15.12 -15.30
CA PRO A 182 -8.66 -14.14 -16.13
C PRO A 182 -9.25 -14.72 -17.44
N ASP A 183 -8.84 -15.92 -17.85
CA ASP A 183 -9.34 -16.54 -19.06
C ASP A 183 -10.81 -16.99 -18.94
N ASP A 184 -11.20 -17.53 -17.79
CA ASP A 184 -12.55 -18.04 -17.57
C ASP A 184 -13.19 -17.61 -16.24
N TRP A 185 -12.47 -16.82 -15.43
CA TRP A 185 -12.85 -16.35 -14.09
C TRP A 185 -13.08 -17.49 -13.09
N SER A 186 -12.54 -18.67 -13.37
CA SER A 186 -12.56 -19.74 -12.38
C SER A 186 -11.70 -19.39 -11.18
N ARG A 187 -12.21 -19.67 -9.98
CA ARG A 187 -11.49 -19.36 -8.75
C ARG A 187 -10.83 -20.57 -8.13
N SER A 188 -9.65 -20.35 -7.59
CA SER A 188 -8.90 -21.29 -6.76
C SER A 188 -8.67 -20.73 -5.37
N LEU A 189 -8.47 -21.61 -4.38
CA LEU A 189 -8.17 -21.21 -3.01
C LEU A 189 -6.65 -20.99 -2.88
N ILE A 190 -6.25 -19.79 -2.42
CA ILE A 190 -4.87 -19.50 -2.05
C ILE A 190 -4.61 -20.07 -0.65
N ALA A 191 -5.40 -19.65 0.33
CA ALA A 191 -5.27 -20.03 1.73
C ALA A 191 -6.56 -19.77 2.50
N ASN A 192 -6.62 -20.29 3.73
CA ASN A 192 -7.59 -19.86 4.74
C ASN A 192 -6.83 -19.13 5.85
N ASP A 193 -7.08 -17.85 6.00
CA ASP A 193 -6.63 -17.05 7.13
C ASP A 193 -7.66 -17.07 8.26
N GLY A 194 -7.39 -16.39 9.35
CA GLY A 194 -8.29 -16.36 10.52
C GLY A 194 -8.71 -14.96 10.89
N GLY A 195 -9.99 -14.81 11.23
CA GLY A 195 -10.57 -13.53 11.62
C GLY A 195 -10.71 -12.56 10.46
N VAL A 196 -10.40 -11.29 10.70
CA VAL A 196 -10.37 -10.27 9.66
C VAL A 196 -9.07 -10.38 8.85
N VAL A 197 -9.18 -10.38 7.52
CA VAL A 197 -8.07 -10.13 6.59
C VAL A 197 -8.25 -8.73 6.02
N HIS A 198 -7.36 -7.81 6.36
CA HIS A 198 -7.56 -6.41 5.97
C HIS A 198 -6.58 -5.94 4.89
N GLY A 199 -5.34 -6.39 4.90
CA GLY A 199 -4.31 -6.06 3.91
C GLY A 199 -3.87 -7.27 3.10
N ILE A 200 -3.70 -7.09 1.78
CA ILE A 200 -2.99 -8.00 0.89
C ILE A 200 -2.11 -7.19 -0.05
N GLN A 201 -0.90 -7.67 -0.33
CA GLN A 201 0.03 -7.00 -1.23
C GLN A 201 0.84 -8.01 -2.04
N PRO A 202 0.74 -7.99 -3.39
CA PRO A 202 1.67 -8.68 -4.27
C PRO A 202 3.06 -8.05 -4.16
N VAL A 203 4.08 -8.88 -4.00
CA VAL A 203 5.46 -8.43 -3.75
C VAL A 203 6.46 -9.26 -4.53
N GLU A 204 7.57 -8.65 -4.91
CA GLU A 204 8.74 -9.39 -5.37
C GLU A 204 9.50 -9.92 -4.15
N TRP A 205 9.49 -11.25 -3.98
CA TRP A 205 10.08 -11.90 -2.82
C TRP A 205 11.31 -12.72 -3.19
N GLY A 206 12.47 -12.31 -2.72
CA GLY A 206 13.75 -12.95 -3.04
C GLY A 206 14.40 -12.39 -4.30
N GLU A 207 14.98 -13.27 -5.13
CA GLU A 207 15.60 -12.85 -6.39
C GLU A 207 14.54 -12.33 -7.37
N PRO A 208 14.82 -11.24 -8.12
CA PRO A 208 13.88 -10.69 -9.08
C PRO A 208 13.45 -11.74 -10.12
N THR A 209 12.17 -12.03 -10.14
CA THR A 209 11.54 -12.94 -11.11
C THR A 209 10.29 -12.28 -11.68
N SER A 210 9.74 -12.81 -12.78
CA SER A 210 8.42 -12.39 -13.26
C SER A 210 7.28 -12.80 -12.32
N LYS A 211 7.57 -13.63 -11.33
CA LYS A 211 6.60 -14.21 -10.40
C LYS A 211 6.60 -13.46 -9.08
N GLN A 212 5.43 -13.01 -8.68
CA GLN A 212 5.22 -12.37 -7.40
C GLN A 212 4.76 -13.37 -6.33
N SER A 213 5.02 -13.03 -5.09
CA SER A 213 4.42 -13.63 -3.90
C SER A 213 3.34 -12.70 -3.36
N LEU A 214 2.46 -13.20 -2.49
CA LEU A 214 1.42 -12.41 -1.85
C LEU A 214 1.70 -12.32 -0.35
N LEU A 215 1.75 -11.11 0.18
CA LEU A 215 1.64 -10.87 1.62
C LEU A 215 0.17 -10.74 2.02
N SER A 216 -0.22 -11.26 3.18
CA SER A 216 -1.50 -10.99 3.82
C SER A 216 -1.32 -10.55 5.26
N ALA A 217 -2.16 -9.60 5.70
CA ALA A 217 -2.26 -9.15 7.09
C ALA A 217 -3.65 -9.46 7.65
N SER A 218 -3.68 -10.16 8.78
CA SER A 218 -4.90 -10.66 9.41
C SER A 218 -4.79 -10.65 10.94
N PHE A 219 -5.86 -11.06 11.63
CA PHE A 219 -5.82 -11.29 13.09
C PHE A 219 -4.79 -12.35 13.51
N LEU A 220 -4.30 -13.17 12.57
CA LEU A 220 -3.22 -14.14 12.79
C LEU A 220 -1.82 -13.58 12.51
N GLY A 221 -1.72 -12.30 12.15
CA GLY A 221 -0.47 -11.64 11.79
C GLY A 221 -0.23 -11.58 10.29
N VAL A 222 1.04 -11.56 9.91
CA VAL A 222 1.50 -11.44 8.53
C VAL A 222 1.94 -12.79 7.99
N HIS A 223 1.41 -13.17 6.83
CA HIS A 223 1.77 -14.39 6.12
C HIS A 223 2.28 -14.08 4.72
N LEU A 224 3.21 -14.92 4.27
CA LEU A 224 3.69 -14.97 2.89
C LEU A 224 3.05 -16.17 2.21
N HIS A 225 2.44 -15.94 1.04
CA HIS A 225 1.89 -16.97 0.18
C HIS A 225 2.69 -17.02 -1.12
N GLN A 226 3.15 -18.18 -1.49
CA GLN A 226 3.95 -18.42 -2.69
C GLN A 226 3.29 -19.46 -3.56
N TYR A 227 3.21 -19.18 -4.86
CA TYR A 227 2.68 -20.11 -5.85
C TYR A 227 3.84 -20.84 -6.54
N ASP A 228 3.83 -22.15 -6.50
CA ASP A 228 4.83 -22.97 -7.16
C ASP A 228 4.25 -24.30 -7.63
N ASN A 229 4.62 -24.71 -8.86
CA ASN A 229 4.18 -25.97 -9.46
C ASN A 229 2.67 -26.22 -9.36
N GLY A 230 1.85 -25.19 -9.59
CA GLY A 230 0.39 -25.29 -9.59
C GLY A 230 -0.25 -25.30 -8.20
N SER A 231 0.49 -24.96 -7.14
CA SER A 231 -0.02 -24.96 -5.78
C SER A 231 0.49 -23.78 -4.94
N TRP A 232 -0.35 -23.33 -4.03
CA TRP A 232 0.00 -22.30 -3.05
C TRP A 232 0.59 -22.91 -1.78
N SER A 233 1.66 -22.33 -1.29
CA SER A 233 2.21 -22.56 0.05
C SER A 233 2.02 -21.32 0.91
N ARG A 234 2.01 -21.49 2.23
CA ARG A 234 1.84 -20.41 3.21
C ARG A 234 2.88 -20.52 4.31
N SER A 235 3.56 -19.42 4.62
CA SER A 235 4.48 -19.31 5.74
C SER A 235 4.17 -18.10 6.61
N LEU A 236 4.39 -18.22 7.92
CA LEU A 236 4.21 -17.13 8.86
C LEU A 236 5.47 -16.24 8.86
N ILE A 237 5.30 -14.94 8.58
CA ILE A 237 6.33 -13.93 8.84
C ILE A 237 6.35 -13.64 10.34
N HIS A 238 5.24 -13.15 10.90
CA HIS A 238 5.11 -12.85 12.31
C HIS A 238 3.64 -12.82 12.75
N ALA A 239 3.38 -13.19 14.02
CA ALA A 239 2.02 -13.20 14.56
C ALA A 239 1.40 -11.80 14.80
N GLY A 240 2.16 -10.72 14.57
CA GLY A 240 1.67 -9.35 14.72
C GLY A 240 1.59 -8.87 16.16
N ASN A 241 0.63 -7.99 16.42
CA ASN A 241 0.34 -7.48 17.77
C ASN A 241 -0.07 -8.63 18.70
N PRO A 242 0.56 -8.75 19.89
CA PRO A 242 0.38 -9.88 20.79
C PRO A 242 -0.90 -9.82 21.65
N SER A 243 -1.76 -8.83 21.46
CA SER A 243 -3.02 -8.72 22.20
C SER A 243 -3.93 -9.90 21.94
N ASP A 244 -4.89 -10.10 22.85
CA ASP A 244 -5.89 -11.15 22.70
C ASP A 244 -6.84 -10.87 21.52
N TRP A 245 -7.33 -11.94 20.91
CA TRP A 245 -8.38 -11.87 19.90
C TRP A 245 -9.62 -11.10 20.40
N PRO A 246 -10.23 -10.18 19.64
CA PRO A 246 -10.05 -9.91 18.21
C PRO A 246 -9.12 -8.71 17.90
N VAL A 247 -8.31 -8.26 18.85
CA VAL A 247 -7.38 -7.12 18.69
C VAL A 247 -5.92 -7.58 18.54
N SER A 248 -5.73 -8.77 17.96
CA SER A 248 -4.42 -9.35 17.65
C SER A 248 -4.01 -9.14 16.21
N GLY A 249 -2.78 -9.47 15.86
CA GLY A 249 -2.29 -9.58 14.50
C GLY A 249 -2.00 -8.24 13.83
N SER A 250 -2.29 -8.16 12.55
CA SER A 250 -1.91 -7.03 11.67
C SER A 250 -3.06 -6.62 10.76
N SER A 251 -2.99 -5.41 10.20
CA SER A 251 -4.02 -4.80 9.36
C SER A 251 -3.55 -4.57 7.93
N GLU A 252 -2.74 -3.55 7.70
CA GLU A 252 -2.15 -3.26 6.39
C GLU A 252 -0.74 -3.87 6.30
N VAL A 253 -0.27 -4.15 5.08
CA VAL A 253 1.05 -4.75 4.87
C VAL A 253 1.66 -4.29 3.55
N ASP A 254 2.95 -4.00 3.57
CA ASP A 254 3.74 -3.77 2.37
C ASP A 254 5.19 -4.23 2.58
N LEU A 255 5.93 -4.41 1.48
CA LEU A 255 7.33 -4.81 1.45
C LEU A 255 8.20 -3.62 1.06
N GLY A 256 9.29 -3.41 1.78
CA GLY A 256 10.29 -2.42 1.43
C GLY A 256 11.71 -2.97 1.44
N ASN A 257 12.63 -2.15 0.97
CA ASN A 257 14.06 -2.43 0.91
C ASN A 257 14.86 -1.29 1.54
N VAL A 258 15.82 -1.64 2.36
CA VAL A 258 16.82 -0.69 2.90
C VAL A 258 18.19 -1.35 2.87
N GLY A 259 19.15 -0.72 2.17
CA GLY A 259 20.50 -1.24 2.04
C GLY A 259 20.59 -2.62 1.39
N GLY A 260 19.65 -2.96 0.49
CA GLY A 260 19.56 -4.25 -0.16
C GLY A 260 18.95 -5.36 0.71
N GLN A 261 18.36 -5.01 1.86
CA GLN A 261 17.66 -5.94 2.73
C GLN A 261 16.18 -5.62 2.79
N HIS A 262 15.33 -6.64 2.65
CA HIS A 262 13.89 -6.49 2.77
C HIS A 262 13.46 -6.24 4.21
N PHE A 263 12.44 -5.41 4.35
CA PHE A 263 11.64 -5.30 5.56
C PHE A 263 10.15 -5.38 5.20
N VAL A 264 9.33 -5.82 6.13
CA VAL A 264 7.88 -5.78 5.99
C VAL A 264 7.33 -4.72 6.92
N ALA A 265 6.53 -3.79 6.39
CA ALA A 265 5.86 -2.76 7.17
C ALA A 265 4.39 -3.10 7.37
N THR A 266 3.84 -2.79 8.57
CA THR A 266 2.44 -3.05 8.90
C THR A 266 1.84 -1.96 9.78
N ILE A 267 0.50 -1.90 9.81
CA ILE A 267 -0.27 -1.23 10.86
C ILE A 267 -0.85 -2.31 11.77
N GLU A 268 -0.75 -2.12 13.09
CA GLU A 268 -1.17 -3.11 14.10
C GLU A 268 -1.88 -2.48 15.29
N PRO A 269 -2.84 -3.21 15.87
CA PRO A 269 -3.64 -4.27 15.28
C PRO A 269 -4.60 -3.77 14.19
N TRP A 270 -5.67 -4.47 13.86
CA TRP A 270 -6.68 -4.01 12.88
C TRP A 270 -7.24 -2.64 13.25
N HIS A 271 -7.11 -1.66 12.33
CA HIS A 271 -7.38 -0.23 12.55
C HIS A 271 -6.65 0.31 13.80
N GLY A 272 -5.45 -0.18 14.04
CA GLY A 272 -4.68 0.10 15.24
C GLY A 272 -3.92 1.41 15.21
N HIS A 273 -3.00 1.50 16.14
CA HIS A 273 -2.22 2.71 16.41
C HIS A 273 -0.72 2.52 16.19
N GLU A 274 -0.26 1.28 15.98
CA GLU A 274 1.16 0.99 15.80
C GLU A 274 1.53 0.93 14.32
N VAL A 275 2.61 1.60 13.94
CA VAL A 275 3.36 1.32 12.71
C VAL A 275 4.51 0.42 13.10
N VAL A 276 4.59 -0.74 12.45
CA VAL A 276 5.54 -1.79 12.81
C VAL A 276 6.38 -2.16 11.60
N VAL A 277 7.67 -2.41 11.84
CA VAL A 277 8.60 -2.92 10.84
C VAL A 277 9.12 -4.28 11.31
N TYR A 278 9.09 -5.25 10.43
CA TYR A 278 9.74 -6.54 10.59
C TYR A 278 11.00 -6.59 9.76
N THR A 279 12.12 -6.88 10.40
CA THR A 279 13.41 -7.10 9.74
C THR A 279 13.88 -8.52 10.02
N GLN A 280 14.57 -9.13 9.05
CA GLN A 280 15.11 -10.46 9.23
C GLN A 280 16.50 -10.40 9.90
N GLY A 281 16.66 -11.10 11.02
CA GLY A 281 17.92 -11.26 11.73
C GLY A 281 18.10 -12.71 12.17
N ASP A 282 19.29 -13.30 11.89
CA ASP A 282 19.63 -14.70 12.27
C ASP A 282 18.57 -15.75 11.90
N GLY A 283 17.91 -15.56 10.71
CA GLY A 283 16.87 -16.46 10.23
C GLY A 283 15.48 -16.29 10.88
N THR A 284 15.32 -15.30 11.75
CA THR A 284 14.03 -14.96 12.40
C THR A 284 13.61 -13.54 12.07
N TRP A 285 12.29 -13.28 12.06
CA TRP A 285 11.75 -11.95 11.92
C TRP A 285 11.64 -11.26 13.27
N VAL A 286 12.18 -10.04 13.34
CA VAL A 286 12.17 -9.20 14.55
C VAL A 286 11.15 -8.09 14.36
N ARG A 287 10.17 -8.01 15.26
CA ARG A 287 9.14 -6.98 15.31
C ARG A 287 9.65 -5.72 16.00
N THR A 288 9.55 -4.58 15.34
CA THR A 288 9.92 -3.27 15.90
C THR A 288 8.76 -2.28 15.69
N VAL A 289 8.18 -1.77 16.78
CA VAL A 289 7.23 -0.65 16.74
C VAL A 289 8.03 0.62 16.50
N ILE A 290 7.75 1.32 15.38
CA ILE A 290 8.43 2.56 15.02
C ILE A 290 7.60 3.80 15.36
N ASP A 291 6.29 3.64 15.50
CA ASP A 291 5.34 4.64 15.98
C ASP A 291 4.14 3.94 16.64
N ASP A 292 3.58 4.53 17.70
CA ASP A 292 2.40 4.03 18.43
C ASP A 292 1.32 5.11 18.58
N THR A 293 1.33 6.12 17.71
CA THR A 293 0.50 7.33 17.87
C THR A 293 -0.58 7.50 16.81
N LEU A 294 -0.76 6.54 15.88
CA LEU A 294 -1.86 6.60 14.93
C LEU A 294 -3.21 6.48 15.62
N GLU A 295 -4.22 7.19 15.12
CA GLU A 295 -5.60 7.02 15.55
C GLU A 295 -6.45 6.44 14.41
N ASP A 296 -6.79 5.16 14.49
CA ASP A 296 -7.50 4.43 13.44
C ASP A 296 -6.68 4.36 12.15
N GLY A 297 -5.46 3.80 12.23
CA GLY A 297 -4.56 3.59 11.10
C GLY A 297 -5.20 2.70 10.04
N HIS A 298 -5.15 3.11 8.75
CA HIS A 298 -5.95 2.45 7.71
C HIS A 298 -5.26 2.31 6.36
N THR A 299 -4.19 3.03 6.11
CA THR A 299 -3.42 2.92 4.87
C THR A 299 -1.93 2.91 5.17
N LEU A 300 -1.21 2.07 4.43
CA LEU A 300 0.24 1.97 4.48
C LEU A 300 0.73 1.66 3.09
N VAL A 301 1.71 2.42 2.62
CA VAL A 301 2.41 2.18 1.34
C VAL A 301 3.91 2.44 1.52
N VAL A 302 4.73 1.73 0.76
CA VAL A 302 6.19 1.77 0.86
C VAL A 302 6.78 2.08 -0.51
N GLY A 303 7.83 2.93 -0.55
CA GLY A 303 8.54 3.24 -1.78
C GLY A 303 9.69 4.22 -1.58
N ASP A 304 10.61 4.27 -2.54
CA ASP A 304 11.78 5.17 -2.54
C ASP A 304 11.37 6.58 -2.97
N LEU A 305 10.96 7.41 -1.99
CA LEU A 305 10.50 8.77 -2.22
C LEU A 305 11.62 9.78 -2.48
N ASN A 306 12.86 9.43 -2.19
CA ASN A 306 13.99 10.34 -2.33
C ASN A 306 15.03 9.89 -3.38
N GLY A 307 14.78 8.79 -4.09
CA GLY A 307 15.60 8.27 -5.17
C GLY A 307 16.97 7.74 -4.70
N ASN A 308 17.10 7.31 -3.44
CA ASN A 308 18.38 6.87 -2.88
C ASN A 308 18.54 5.34 -2.82
N GLY A 309 17.53 4.58 -3.25
CA GLY A 309 17.49 3.13 -3.24
C GLY A 309 17.09 2.52 -1.90
N ASN A 310 16.62 3.35 -0.94
CA ASN A 310 16.02 2.86 0.30
C ASN A 310 14.58 3.38 0.38
N ASP A 311 13.69 2.49 0.73
CA ASP A 311 12.27 2.81 0.79
C ASP A 311 11.90 3.54 2.09
N GLU A 312 11.00 4.50 1.94
CA GLU A 312 10.27 5.15 3.00
C GLU A 312 8.90 4.48 3.19
N ILE A 313 8.29 4.71 4.36
CA ILE A 313 6.96 4.24 4.70
C ILE A 313 6.03 5.44 4.82
N ILE A 314 4.88 5.41 4.13
CA ILE A 314 3.77 6.32 4.36
C ILE A 314 2.69 5.56 5.11
N ALA A 315 2.22 6.09 6.24
CA ALA A 315 1.07 5.58 6.95
C ALA A 315 0.04 6.69 7.19
N GLY A 316 -1.23 6.35 7.03
CA GLY A 316 -2.33 7.28 7.22
C GLY A 316 -3.37 6.77 8.22
N ALA A 317 -3.97 7.72 8.95
CA ALA A 317 -4.97 7.49 9.98
C ALA A 317 -6.27 8.23 9.67
N ARG A 318 -7.41 7.56 9.84
CA ARG A 318 -8.72 8.14 9.53
C ARG A 318 -9.21 9.07 10.65
N ARG A 319 -9.20 8.62 11.91
CA ARG A 319 -9.69 9.42 13.04
C ARG A 319 -8.74 10.54 13.39
N GLY A 320 -7.45 10.27 13.39
CA GLY A 320 -6.41 11.29 13.59
C GLY A 320 -6.31 12.29 12.44
N ALA A 321 -6.92 11.99 11.28
CA ALA A 321 -6.83 12.79 10.05
C ALA A 321 -5.37 13.14 9.72
N GLN A 322 -4.52 12.11 9.64
CA GLN A 322 -3.08 12.27 9.55
C GLN A 322 -2.48 11.44 8.41
N VAL A 323 -1.43 12.00 7.81
CA VAL A 323 -0.50 11.29 6.92
C VAL A 323 0.91 11.48 7.46
N MET A 324 1.60 10.37 7.72
CA MET A 324 2.93 10.31 8.30
C MET A 324 3.89 9.63 7.34
N LEU A 325 5.11 10.13 7.29
CA LEU A 325 6.25 9.54 6.59
C LEU A 325 7.28 9.06 7.59
N TYR A 326 7.83 7.87 7.37
CA TYR A 326 8.91 7.30 8.17
C TYR A 326 10.10 6.99 7.29
N GLN A 327 11.29 7.44 7.71
CA GLN A 327 12.55 7.23 7.03
C GLN A 327 13.56 6.55 7.96
N LEU A 328 14.33 5.59 7.46
CA LEU A 328 15.43 5.02 8.22
C LEU A 328 16.68 5.91 8.09
N ALA A 329 17.15 6.45 9.19
CA ALA A 329 18.38 7.24 9.29
C ALA A 329 19.23 6.76 10.46
N GLU A 330 20.53 6.53 10.24
CA GLU A 330 21.47 6.09 11.31
C GLU A 330 20.93 4.88 12.11
N ASN A 331 20.34 3.88 11.43
CA ASN A 331 19.69 2.70 12.02
C ASN A 331 18.47 3.01 12.93
N ARG A 332 17.86 4.16 12.77
CA ARG A 332 16.67 4.56 13.50
C ARG A 332 15.62 5.12 12.55
N TRP A 333 14.38 4.67 12.70
CA TRP A 333 13.24 5.26 12.01
C TRP A 333 12.91 6.64 12.59
N THR A 334 12.76 7.60 11.72
CA THR A 334 12.38 8.99 12.05
C THR A 334 11.05 9.30 11.41
N LYS A 335 10.19 10.03 12.13
CA LYS A 335 8.83 10.40 11.71
C LYS A 335 8.80 11.84 11.21
N GLN A 336 8.13 12.05 10.08
CA GLN A 336 7.76 13.37 9.55
C GLN A 336 6.24 13.41 9.35
N VAL A 337 5.62 14.52 9.73
CA VAL A 337 4.20 14.78 9.48
C VAL A 337 4.05 15.39 8.08
N ILE A 338 3.24 14.75 7.22
CA ILE A 338 2.90 15.26 5.89
C ILE A 338 1.59 16.05 5.94
N ASP A 339 0.55 15.50 6.59
CA ASP A 339 -0.73 16.18 6.81
C ASP A 339 -1.19 15.92 8.26
N ASN A 340 -1.77 16.95 8.89
CA ASN A 340 -2.23 16.86 10.28
C ASN A 340 -3.53 17.64 10.48
N GLY A 341 -4.64 16.94 10.27
CA GLY A 341 -5.98 17.45 10.53
C GLY A 341 -6.89 17.55 9.31
N ASP A 342 -6.32 17.56 8.09
CA ASP A 342 -7.07 17.81 6.87
C ASP A 342 -7.20 16.57 5.95
N MET A 343 -6.57 15.43 6.30
CA MET A 343 -6.64 14.18 5.55
C MET A 343 -6.95 13.01 6.48
N ALA A 344 -8.23 12.65 6.58
CA ALA A 344 -8.68 11.42 7.25
C ALA A 344 -8.37 10.20 6.36
N ALA A 345 -7.08 9.90 6.20
CA ALA A 345 -6.54 9.03 5.18
C ALA A 345 -7.08 7.60 5.29
N ALA A 346 -7.90 7.20 4.31
CA ALA A 346 -8.41 5.84 4.17
C ALA A 346 -7.64 5.02 3.13
N GLY A 347 -7.05 5.68 2.14
CA GLY A 347 -6.19 5.08 1.13
C GLY A 347 -5.17 6.08 0.65
N CYS A 348 -3.92 5.65 0.51
CA CYS A 348 -2.86 6.40 -0.15
C CYS A 348 -2.23 5.52 -1.24
N THR A 349 -1.62 6.16 -2.23
CA THR A 349 -0.84 5.54 -3.30
C THR A 349 0.38 6.38 -3.60
N LEU A 350 1.42 5.77 -4.17
CA LEU A 350 2.63 6.45 -4.63
C LEU A 350 2.68 6.38 -6.16
N ALA A 351 2.96 7.51 -6.80
CA ALA A 351 3.18 7.60 -8.24
C ALA A 351 3.92 8.89 -8.59
N ASP A 352 4.65 8.91 -9.69
CA ASP A 352 5.17 10.16 -10.28
C ASP A 352 4.04 10.83 -11.06
N LEU A 353 3.39 11.83 -10.45
CA LEU A 353 2.21 12.50 -10.99
C LEU A 353 2.54 13.71 -11.87
N ASN A 354 3.74 14.25 -11.74
CA ASN A 354 4.20 15.41 -12.51
C ASN A 354 5.28 15.09 -13.54
N LEU A 355 5.72 13.84 -13.64
CA LEU A 355 6.77 13.34 -14.53
C LEU A 355 8.16 13.94 -14.25
N ASP A 356 8.48 14.18 -12.97
CA ASP A 356 9.80 14.68 -12.57
C ASP A 356 10.78 13.58 -12.12
N GLY A 357 10.31 12.33 -12.06
CA GLY A 357 11.07 11.14 -11.70
C GLY A 357 11.11 10.86 -10.20
N LEU A 358 10.37 11.60 -9.37
CA LEU A 358 10.15 11.33 -7.96
C LEU A 358 8.75 10.77 -7.73
N LEU A 359 8.62 9.92 -6.73
CA LEU A 359 7.29 9.48 -6.29
C LEU A 359 6.62 10.58 -5.46
N ASP A 360 5.40 10.92 -5.86
CA ASP A 360 4.46 11.75 -5.10
C ASP A 360 3.54 10.86 -4.25
N ILE A 361 2.79 11.48 -3.34
CA ILE A 361 1.81 10.80 -2.50
C ILE A 361 0.41 11.30 -2.87
N ALA A 362 -0.51 10.43 -3.25
CA ALA A 362 -1.92 10.78 -3.36
C ALA A 362 -2.73 10.06 -2.29
N CYS A 363 -3.59 10.79 -1.54
CA CYS A 363 -4.42 10.22 -0.48
C CYS A 363 -5.87 10.66 -0.61
N ILE A 364 -6.79 9.73 -0.25
CA ILE A 364 -8.23 9.96 -0.18
C ILE A 364 -8.71 9.89 1.27
N GLY A 365 -9.51 10.88 1.68
CA GLY A 365 -10.00 11.02 3.04
C GLY A 365 -11.42 10.53 3.22
N SER A 366 -11.65 9.68 4.25
CA SER A 366 -12.99 9.13 4.54
C SER A 366 -13.90 10.14 5.24
N GLY A 367 -13.42 10.76 6.31
CA GLY A 367 -14.13 11.77 7.09
C GLY A 367 -14.04 13.17 6.49
N THR A 368 -12.93 13.50 5.85
CA THR A 368 -12.66 14.77 5.19
C THR A 368 -13.22 14.86 3.77
N ALA A 369 -13.64 13.73 3.18
CA ALA A 369 -14.28 13.62 1.87
C ALA A 369 -13.44 14.26 0.73
N ASN A 370 -12.14 14.27 0.85
CA ASN A 370 -11.21 14.91 -0.08
C ASN A 370 -10.28 13.93 -0.76
N LEU A 371 -9.72 14.37 -1.89
CA LEU A 371 -8.59 13.76 -2.57
C LEU A 371 -7.49 14.83 -2.65
N LYS A 372 -6.34 14.53 -2.10
CA LYS A 372 -5.17 15.40 -2.14
C LYS A 372 -3.99 14.70 -2.79
N TRP A 373 -3.14 15.48 -3.38
CA TRP A 373 -1.83 15.13 -3.88
C TRP A 373 -0.76 15.95 -3.15
N TYR A 374 0.26 15.29 -2.65
CA TYR A 374 1.43 15.88 -2.02
C TYR A 374 2.60 15.71 -2.98
N GLU A 375 2.87 16.78 -3.75
CA GLU A 375 3.95 16.86 -4.73
C GLU A 375 5.30 16.82 -4.04
N ASN A 376 6.13 15.88 -4.41
CA ASN A 376 7.47 15.71 -3.85
C ASN A 376 8.45 16.70 -4.49
N GLN A 377 8.77 17.77 -3.79
CA GLN A 377 9.70 18.82 -4.22
C GLN A 377 11.14 18.61 -3.74
N SER A 378 11.48 17.41 -3.33
CA SER A 378 12.80 17.08 -2.80
C SER A 378 13.85 17.08 -3.92
N THR A 379 15.05 17.52 -3.59
CA THR A 379 16.16 17.45 -4.55
C THR A 379 16.82 16.08 -4.50
N ILE A 380 16.89 15.38 -5.64
CA ILE A 380 17.61 14.10 -5.75
C ILE A 380 19.08 14.34 -5.43
N SER A 381 19.54 13.76 -4.33
CA SER A 381 20.98 13.68 -4.04
C SER A 381 21.61 12.60 -4.94
N ARG A 382 21.89 12.91 -6.21
CA ARG A 382 22.64 12.00 -7.06
C ARG A 382 24.04 11.84 -6.49
N SER A 383 24.32 10.72 -5.85
CA SER A 383 25.69 10.29 -5.56
C SER A 383 26.42 10.17 -6.91
N ARG A 384 27.39 11.05 -7.18
CA ARG A 384 28.28 10.88 -8.35
C ARG A 384 28.94 9.50 -8.20
N PRO A 385 28.91 8.65 -9.25
CA PRO A 385 29.73 7.47 -9.24
C PRO A 385 31.17 7.92 -9.02
N SER A 386 31.84 7.38 -8.00
CA SER A 386 33.26 7.60 -7.78
C SER A 386 33.99 7.11 -9.02
N GLY A 387 34.45 8.07 -9.85
CA GLY A 387 35.24 7.78 -11.03
C GLY A 387 36.50 7.02 -10.61
N SER A 388 36.63 5.80 -11.08
CA SER A 388 37.89 5.08 -11.10
C SER A 388 38.88 5.85 -11.98
N SER A 389 39.84 6.50 -11.37
CA SER A 389 41.08 6.97 -11.99
C SER A 389 42.07 5.83 -12.15
#